data_6959468aa0c0300057268918b98c58a4
#
_entry.id   6959468aa0c0300057268918b98c58a4
#
_cell.length_a   1.000
_cell.length_b   1.000
_cell.length_c   1.000
_cell.angle_alpha   90.00
_cell.angle_beta   90.00
_cell.angle_gamma   90.00
#
_symmetry.space_group_name_H-M   'P 1'
#
loop_
_entity.id
_entity.type
_entity.pdbx_description
1 polymer ?
#
loop_
_entity_poly.entity_id
_entity_poly.type
_entity_poly.pdbx_seq_one_letter_code
_entity_poly.pdbx_strand_id
1 'polypeptide(L)'
;GRDGEQRQGAVSRYGLVSQVAQLIDLLNLFEGPADATISRFFKDRPELGGRDRPMVAEAVYCWLRYRYRINHLAEAAEGPPLLRQAKLALLWSGAPEQVWSAGRQSDNEWLGRVINVSAEDLPSEPRSCLPDWLYDKIQEQFGKDRAESFSQAVLSAAPLDIRVNTLKTTVPE
;
A
#
# COMPACT_ATOMS: atom_id res chain seq x y z
N GLY A 1 14.58 -33.05 17.38
CA GLY A 1 14.70 -31.93 16.83
C GLY A 1 14.47 -31.59 15.36
N ARG A 2 13.48 -32.19 14.66
CA ARG A 2 13.18 -31.77 13.27
C ARG A 2 12.22 -30.57 13.20
N ASP A 3 11.61 -30.18 14.30
CA ASP A 3 10.62 -29.10 14.34
C ASP A 3 11.23 -27.70 14.51
N GLY A 4 12.54 -27.63 14.79
CA GLY A 4 13.22 -26.36 14.96
C GLY A 4 13.75 -25.73 13.68
N GLU A 5 14.01 -26.54 12.66
CA GLU A 5 14.61 -26.06 11.41
C GLU A 5 13.61 -25.47 10.43
N GLN A 6 12.34 -25.80 10.56
CA GLN A 6 11.30 -25.25 9.65
C GLN A 6 10.83 -23.85 10.03
N ARG A 7 11.26 -23.32 11.18
CA ARG A 7 10.83 -21.99 11.64
C ARG A 7 11.76 -20.86 11.24
N GLN A 8 12.92 -21.15 10.64
CA GLN A 8 13.95 -20.14 10.35
C GLN A 8 13.81 -19.46 9.00
N GLY A 9 12.72 -19.55 8.29
CA GLY A 9 12.67 -18.97 6.97
C GLY A 9 11.31 -18.47 6.48
N ALA A 10 10.22 -18.72 7.19
CA ALA A 10 8.92 -18.30 6.72
C ALA A 10 8.25 -17.38 7.75
N VAL A 11 8.12 -16.12 7.40
CA VAL A 11 7.25 -15.20 8.13
C VAL A 11 5.82 -15.72 8.00
N SER A 12 5.09 -15.84 9.11
CA SER A 12 3.71 -16.30 9.08
C SER A 12 2.85 -15.36 8.22
N ARG A 13 1.72 -15.86 7.72
CA ARG A 13 0.80 -15.06 6.90
C ARG A 13 0.38 -13.77 7.60
N TYR A 14 0.07 -13.84 8.89
CA TYR A 14 -0.22 -12.66 9.71
C TYR A 14 1.02 -11.78 9.86
N GLY A 15 2.20 -12.39 9.90
CA GLY A 15 3.47 -11.67 9.95
C GLY A 15 3.68 -10.76 8.74
N LEU A 16 3.23 -11.17 7.55
CA LEU A 16 3.32 -10.31 6.35
C LEU A 16 2.43 -9.09 6.45
N VAL A 17 1.20 -9.23 6.94
CA VAL A 17 0.32 -8.08 7.22
C VAL A 17 1.01 -7.13 8.21
N SER A 18 1.58 -7.66 9.28
CA SER A 18 2.30 -6.88 10.28
C SER A 18 3.52 -6.17 9.70
N GLN A 19 4.28 -6.83 8.83
CA GLN A 19 5.45 -6.23 8.17
C GLN A 19 5.06 -5.08 7.26
N VAL A 20 3.99 -5.24 6.49
CA VAL A 20 3.46 -4.15 5.66
C VAL A 20 3.00 -2.99 6.54
N ALA A 21 2.27 -3.25 7.61
CA ALA A 21 1.82 -2.23 8.56
C ALA A 21 2.99 -1.47 9.20
N GLN A 22 4.04 -2.16 9.59
CA GLN A 22 5.25 -1.54 10.16
C GLN A 22 5.94 -0.62 9.14
N LEU A 23 6.03 -1.06 7.89
CA LEU A 23 6.66 -0.25 6.85
C LEU A 23 5.81 0.99 6.51
N ILE A 24 4.49 0.85 6.47
CA ILE A 24 3.58 1.99 6.32
C ILE A 24 3.78 3.00 7.46
N ASP A 25 3.89 2.53 8.69
CA ASP A 25 4.12 3.37 9.86
C ASP A 25 5.44 4.14 9.74
N LEU A 26 6.51 3.47 9.35
CA LEU A 26 7.81 4.11 9.11
C LEU A 26 7.73 5.18 8.01
N LEU A 27 7.03 4.91 6.93
CA LEU A 27 6.85 5.88 5.85
C LEU A 27 6.04 7.10 6.27
N ASN A 28 5.12 6.95 7.22
CA ASN A 28 4.40 8.08 7.80
C ASN A 28 5.26 8.92 8.76
N LEU A 29 6.23 8.30 9.42
CA LEU A 29 7.09 8.96 10.41
C LEU A 29 8.27 9.70 9.79
N PHE A 30 8.82 9.18 8.69
CA PHE A 30 10.03 9.74 8.10
C PHE A 30 9.71 10.57 6.87
N GLU A 31 10.16 11.82 6.92
CA GLU A 31 10.20 12.69 5.77
C GLU A 31 11.45 12.36 4.95
N GLY A 32 11.27 12.03 3.71
CA GLY A 32 12.39 11.69 2.84
C GLY A 32 11.96 10.75 1.72
N PRO A 33 12.91 10.33 0.89
CA PRO A 33 12.60 9.41 -0.20
C PRO A 33 12.08 8.08 0.33
N ALA A 34 10.91 7.66 -0.13
CA ALA A 34 10.29 6.39 0.26
C ALA A 34 11.21 5.21 -0.02
N ASP A 35 11.94 5.25 -1.14
CA ASP A 35 12.86 4.20 -1.54
C ASP A 35 13.96 3.94 -0.51
N ALA A 36 14.49 4.98 0.11
CA ALA A 36 15.52 4.84 1.14
C ALA A 36 14.97 4.14 2.39
N THR A 37 13.75 4.50 2.81
CA THR A 37 13.08 3.87 3.95
C THR A 37 12.77 2.40 3.66
N ILE A 38 12.27 2.10 2.48
CA ILE A 38 11.95 0.74 2.04
C ILE A 38 13.21 -0.13 1.99
N SER A 39 14.28 0.38 1.39
CA SER A 39 15.55 -0.35 1.30
C SER A 39 16.13 -0.66 2.68
N ARG A 40 16.10 0.31 3.58
CA ARG A 40 16.55 0.11 4.95
C ARG A 40 15.72 -0.92 5.69
N PHE A 41 14.41 -0.86 5.52
CA PHE A 41 13.49 -1.82 6.11
C PHE A 41 13.85 -3.25 5.75
N PHE A 42 14.07 -3.53 4.47
CA PHE A 42 14.45 -4.87 4.01
C PHE A 42 15.85 -5.28 4.45
N LYS A 43 16.78 -4.33 4.49
CA LYS A 43 18.14 -4.60 4.97
C LYS A 43 18.14 -5.05 6.43
N ASP A 44 17.28 -4.47 7.24
CA ASP A 44 17.17 -4.78 8.66
C ASP A 44 16.35 -6.06 8.94
N ARG A 45 15.75 -6.66 7.90
CA ARG A 45 14.89 -7.85 8.01
C ARG A 45 15.31 -8.94 7.05
N PRO A 46 16.46 -9.60 7.30
CA PRO A 46 16.94 -10.68 6.45
C PRO A 46 16.04 -11.92 6.46
N GLU A 47 15.17 -12.05 7.47
CA GLU A 47 14.17 -13.11 7.57
C GLU A 47 13.10 -13.06 6.48
N LEU A 48 12.91 -11.91 5.84
CA LEU A 48 12.02 -11.79 4.69
C LEU A 48 12.72 -12.36 3.45
N GLY A 49 12.24 -13.51 3.00
CA GLY A 49 12.82 -14.25 1.89
C GLY A 49 12.38 -13.75 0.51
N GLY A 50 12.80 -14.52 -0.50
CA GLY A 50 12.58 -14.15 -1.89
C GLY A 50 11.14 -14.08 -2.36
N ARG A 51 10.20 -14.68 -1.62
CA ARG A 51 8.75 -14.58 -1.88
C ARG A 51 8.10 -13.43 -1.12
N ASP A 52 8.56 -13.20 0.10
CA ASP A 52 7.94 -12.25 1.02
C ASP A 52 8.32 -10.80 0.67
N ARG A 53 9.57 -10.57 0.30
CA ARG A 53 10.05 -9.23 -0.06
C ARG A 53 9.29 -8.58 -1.20
N PRO A 54 9.11 -9.25 -2.36
CA PRO A 54 8.34 -8.65 -3.44
C PRO A 54 6.89 -8.38 -3.04
N MET A 55 6.29 -9.26 -2.25
CA MET A 55 4.91 -9.12 -1.81
C MET A 55 4.74 -7.89 -0.91
N VAL A 56 5.63 -7.72 0.07
CA VAL A 56 5.64 -6.54 0.95
C VAL A 56 5.92 -5.27 0.14
N ALA A 57 6.90 -5.31 -0.74
CA ALA A 57 7.25 -4.16 -1.57
C ALA A 57 6.09 -3.73 -2.46
N GLU A 58 5.45 -4.65 -3.16
CA GLU A 58 4.30 -4.34 -4.03
C GLU A 58 3.12 -3.77 -3.24
N ALA A 59 2.84 -4.32 -2.06
CA ALA A 59 1.78 -3.81 -1.20
C ALA A 59 2.08 -2.38 -0.75
N VAL A 60 3.31 -2.08 -0.37
CA VAL A 60 3.71 -0.75 0.09
C VAL A 60 3.70 0.26 -1.06
N TYR A 61 4.16 -0.10 -2.25
CA TYR A 61 4.04 0.78 -3.42
C TYR A 61 2.58 1.02 -3.81
N CYS A 62 1.73 0.02 -3.68
CA CYS A 62 0.29 0.17 -3.85
C CYS A 62 -0.28 1.17 -2.81
N TRP A 63 0.12 1.04 -1.55
CA TRP A 63 -0.28 1.98 -0.50
C TRP A 63 0.20 3.41 -0.80
N LEU A 64 1.43 3.60 -1.20
CA LEU A 64 1.96 4.92 -1.57
C LEU A 64 1.14 5.58 -2.68
N ARG A 65 0.76 4.79 -3.66
CA ARG A 65 -0.03 5.26 -4.81
C ARG A 65 -1.46 5.64 -4.42
N TYR A 66 -2.12 4.82 -3.59
CA TYR A 66 -3.51 5.01 -3.20
C TYR A 66 -3.65 5.49 -1.76
N ARG A 67 -2.61 6.10 -1.21
CA ARG A 67 -2.49 6.45 0.21
C ARG A 67 -3.71 7.17 0.77
N TYR A 68 -4.18 8.21 0.10
CA TYR A 68 -5.32 8.99 0.58
C TYR A 68 -6.63 8.20 0.56
N ARG A 69 -6.81 7.37 -0.46
CA ARG A 69 -7.98 6.49 -0.58
C ARG A 69 -7.96 5.39 0.49
N ILE A 70 -6.84 4.73 0.66
CA ILE A 70 -6.67 3.67 1.65
C ILE A 70 -6.85 4.22 3.07
N ASN A 71 -6.24 5.36 3.37
CA ASN A 71 -6.38 6.00 4.68
C ASN A 71 -7.84 6.36 4.99
N HIS A 72 -8.53 6.94 4.01
CA HIS A 72 -9.94 7.29 4.16
C HIS A 72 -10.81 6.07 4.46
N LEU A 73 -10.63 5.00 3.72
CA LEU A 73 -11.40 3.78 3.92
C LEU A 73 -11.09 3.10 5.26
N ALA A 74 -9.82 3.13 5.68
CA ALA A 74 -9.39 2.52 6.94
C ALA A 74 -9.87 3.30 8.17
N GLU A 75 -9.95 4.63 8.10
CA GLU A 75 -10.40 5.48 9.20
C GLU A 75 -11.88 5.29 9.53
N ALA A 76 -12.69 4.92 8.55
CA ALA A 76 -14.14 4.74 8.73
C ALA A 76 -14.50 3.50 9.55
N ALA A 77 -13.52 2.69 9.95
CA ALA A 77 -13.75 1.40 10.59
C ALA A 77 -13.17 1.33 11.99
N GLU A 78 -13.70 0.46 12.83
CA GLU A 78 -13.20 0.23 14.18
C GLU A 78 -11.93 -0.63 14.18
N GLY A 79 -10.98 -0.31 15.05
CA GLY A 79 -9.76 -1.08 15.26
C GLY A 79 -8.49 -0.39 14.71
N PRO A 80 -7.35 -1.10 14.70
CA PRO A 80 -6.07 -0.51 14.30
C PRO A 80 -6.05 -0.16 12.81
N PRO A 81 -6.00 1.13 12.43
CA PRO A 81 -6.07 1.52 11.01
C PRO A 81 -4.88 1.03 10.19
N LEU A 82 -3.69 0.92 10.77
CA LEU A 82 -2.50 0.44 10.05
C LEU A 82 -2.64 -1.00 9.56
N LEU A 83 -3.22 -1.88 10.35
CA LEU A 83 -3.47 -3.27 9.92
C LEU A 83 -4.48 -3.34 8.79
N ARG A 84 -5.51 -2.51 8.82
CA ARG A 84 -6.50 -2.43 7.74
C ARG A 84 -5.90 -1.86 6.47
N GLN A 85 -5.09 -0.81 6.58
CA GLN A 85 -4.36 -0.24 5.45
C GLN A 85 -3.45 -1.30 4.82
N ALA A 86 -2.71 -2.05 5.63
CA ALA A 86 -1.84 -3.12 5.16
C ALA A 86 -2.62 -4.22 4.44
N LYS A 87 -3.73 -4.65 4.98
CA LYS A 87 -4.59 -5.69 4.37
C LYS A 87 -5.17 -5.23 3.05
N LEU A 88 -5.66 -4.00 2.97
CA LEU A 88 -6.21 -3.44 1.74
C LEU A 88 -5.12 -3.26 0.68
N ALA A 89 -3.95 -2.80 1.07
CA ALA A 89 -2.80 -2.68 0.17
C ALA A 89 -2.37 -4.05 -0.39
N LEU A 90 -2.32 -5.07 0.45
CA LEU A 90 -2.03 -6.44 0.02
C LEU A 90 -3.09 -6.96 -0.96
N LEU A 91 -4.37 -6.75 -0.64
CA LEU A 91 -5.45 -7.15 -1.52
C LEU A 91 -5.35 -6.47 -2.89
N TRP A 92 -5.20 -5.16 -2.92
CA TRP A 92 -5.14 -4.39 -4.16
C TRP A 92 -3.86 -4.62 -4.96
N SER A 93 -2.76 -5.00 -4.32
CA SER A 93 -1.51 -5.35 -5.01
C SER A 93 -1.53 -6.77 -5.59
N GLY A 94 -2.56 -7.55 -5.33
CA GLY A 94 -2.69 -8.90 -5.86
C GLY A 94 -2.11 -10.00 -5.00
N ALA A 95 -1.89 -9.74 -3.70
CA ALA A 95 -1.43 -10.78 -2.78
C ALA A 95 -2.46 -11.91 -2.66
N PRO A 96 -2.01 -13.17 -2.40
CA PRO A 96 -2.93 -14.28 -2.20
C PRO A 96 -3.90 -14.06 -1.04
N GLU A 97 -5.10 -14.60 -1.16
CA GLU A 97 -6.14 -14.48 -0.14
C GLU A 97 -5.65 -14.89 1.27
N GLN A 98 -4.91 -15.98 1.35
CA GLN A 98 -4.41 -16.46 2.63
C GLN A 98 -3.43 -15.50 3.32
N VAL A 99 -2.88 -14.54 2.59
CA VAL A 99 -2.02 -13.49 3.14
C VAL A 99 -2.85 -12.33 3.70
N TRP A 100 -3.69 -11.71 2.85
CA TRP A 100 -4.46 -10.54 3.29
C TRP A 100 -5.63 -10.91 4.23
N SER A 101 -6.12 -12.14 4.18
CA SER A 101 -7.19 -12.60 5.07
C SER A 101 -6.72 -13.04 6.45
N ALA A 102 -5.41 -13.13 6.68
CA ALA A 102 -4.86 -13.49 7.97
C ALA A 102 -5.21 -12.45 9.03
N GLY A 103 -5.52 -12.91 10.25
CA GLY A 103 -5.83 -12.04 11.37
C GLY A 103 -7.32 -12.01 11.71
N ARG A 104 -7.83 -10.86 12.11
CA ARG A 104 -9.18 -10.72 12.65
C ARG A 104 -10.27 -10.87 11.58
N GLN A 105 -11.30 -11.62 11.93
CA GLN A 105 -12.49 -11.77 11.07
C GLN A 105 -13.18 -10.43 10.80
N SER A 106 -13.23 -9.54 11.80
CA SER A 106 -13.82 -8.20 11.66
C SER A 106 -13.11 -7.36 10.60
N ASP A 107 -11.80 -7.50 10.46
CA ASP A 107 -11.04 -6.80 9.43
C ASP A 107 -11.38 -7.34 8.04
N ASN A 108 -11.59 -8.64 7.93
CA ASN A 108 -11.97 -9.28 6.66
C ASN A 108 -13.41 -8.90 6.25
N GLU A 109 -14.31 -8.77 7.21
CA GLU A 109 -15.67 -8.27 6.96
C GLU A 109 -15.64 -6.83 6.45
N TRP A 110 -14.81 -5.99 7.06
CA TRP A 110 -14.59 -4.63 6.59
C TRP A 110 -14.01 -4.63 5.15
N LEU A 111 -13.01 -5.45 4.85
CA LEU A 111 -12.49 -5.59 3.49
C LEU A 111 -13.58 -5.93 2.48
N GLY A 112 -14.47 -6.84 2.82
CA GLY A 112 -15.59 -7.21 1.97
C GLY A 112 -16.52 -6.03 1.67
N ARG A 113 -16.67 -5.09 2.60
CA ARG A 113 -17.47 -3.88 2.39
C ARG A 113 -16.78 -2.85 1.52
N VAL A 114 -15.46 -2.67 1.67
CA VAL A 114 -14.75 -1.58 0.99
C VAL A 114 -14.17 -1.96 -0.37
N ILE A 115 -14.03 -3.23 -0.66
CA ILE A 115 -13.45 -3.71 -1.92
C ILE A 115 -14.23 -3.21 -3.15
N ASN A 116 -15.52 -2.99 -2.99
CA ASN A 116 -16.42 -2.56 -4.07
C ASN A 116 -16.79 -1.08 -4.00
N VAL A 117 -16.16 -0.31 -3.14
CA VAL A 117 -16.43 1.14 -3.06
C VAL A 117 -15.97 1.78 -4.37
N SER A 118 -16.88 2.48 -5.03
CA SER A 118 -16.56 3.22 -6.25
C SER A 118 -15.75 4.47 -5.91
N ALA A 119 -14.77 4.80 -6.75
CA ALA A 119 -14.01 6.04 -6.61
C ALA A 119 -14.90 7.28 -6.66
N GLU A 120 -16.02 7.22 -7.39
CA GLU A 120 -16.97 8.32 -7.54
C GLU A 120 -17.71 8.64 -6.24
N ASP A 121 -17.83 7.65 -5.33
CA ASP A 121 -18.47 7.80 -4.03
C ASP A 121 -17.54 8.39 -2.97
N LEU A 122 -16.27 8.64 -3.31
CA LEU A 122 -15.28 9.18 -2.40
C LEU A 122 -15.15 10.69 -2.52
N PRO A 123 -14.78 11.39 -1.42
CA PRO A 123 -14.37 12.79 -1.48
C PRO A 123 -13.20 13.02 -2.44
N SER A 124 -12.95 14.26 -2.80
CA SER A 124 -11.94 14.62 -3.82
C SER A 124 -10.55 14.08 -3.52
N GLU A 125 -10.04 14.24 -2.30
CA GLU A 125 -8.69 13.80 -1.95
C GLU A 125 -8.55 12.27 -1.96
N PRO A 126 -9.38 11.48 -1.27
CA PRO A 126 -9.31 10.02 -1.36
C PRO A 126 -9.54 9.49 -2.78
N ARG A 127 -10.40 10.13 -3.56
CA ARG A 127 -10.67 9.75 -4.93
C ARG A 127 -9.49 9.99 -5.87
N SER A 128 -8.88 11.16 -5.76
CA SER A 128 -7.77 11.58 -6.62
C SER A 128 -6.43 10.96 -6.22
N CYS A 129 -6.28 10.58 -4.95
CA CYS A 129 -5.00 10.16 -4.36
C CYS A 129 -3.89 11.20 -4.49
N LEU A 130 -4.26 12.47 -4.58
CA LEU A 130 -3.35 13.60 -4.55
C LEU A 130 -3.44 14.33 -3.22
N PRO A 131 -2.34 14.94 -2.72
CA PRO A 131 -2.43 15.83 -1.56
C PRO A 131 -3.43 16.97 -1.83
N ASP A 132 -4.16 17.40 -0.79
CA ASP A 132 -5.15 18.47 -0.91
C ASP A 132 -4.57 19.73 -1.54
N TRP A 133 -3.38 20.16 -1.08
CA TRP A 133 -2.75 21.36 -1.59
C TRP A 133 -2.47 21.30 -3.09
N LEU A 134 -2.10 20.12 -3.58
CA LEU A 134 -1.81 19.92 -5.00
C LEU A 134 -3.09 19.87 -5.83
N TYR A 135 -4.08 19.12 -5.35
CA TYR A 135 -5.38 19.02 -6.01
C TYR A 135 -6.05 20.39 -6.12
N ASP A 136 -6.08 21.15 -5.01
CA ASP A 136 -6.67 22.47 -4.95
C ASP A 136 -5.95 23.44 -5.90
N LYS A 137 -4.64 23.37 -5.97
CA LYS A 137 -3.84 24.21 -6.86
C LYS A 137 -4.12 23.93 -8.34
N ILE A 138 -4.23 22.67 -8.70
CA ILE A 138 -4.59 22.25 -10.07
C ILE A 138 -6.01 22.69 -10.39
N GLN A 139 -6.94 22.49 -9.45
CA GLN A 139 -8.33 22.89 -9.61
C GLN A 139 -8.47 24.40 -9.80
N GLU A 140 -7.74 25.20 -9.02
CA GLU A 140 -7.71 26.67 -9.14
C GLU A 140 -7.23 27.14 -10.50
N GLN A 141 -6.17 26.52 -11.03
CA GLN A 141 -5.53 26.93 -12.28
C GLN A 141 -6.24 26.41 -13.52
N PHE A 142 -6.76 25.19 -13.48
CA PHE A 142 -7.24 24.46 -14.64
C PHE A 142 -8.69 24.00 -14.57
N GLY A 143 -9.33 24.16 -13.40
CA GLY A 143 -10.69 23.70 -13.16
C GLY A 143 -10.78 22.28 -12.64
N LYS A 144 -11.95 21.94 -12.10
CA LYS A 144 -12.22 20.65 -11.45
C LYS A 144 -12.05 19.48 -12.40
N ASP A 145 -12.57 19.59 -13.62
CA ASP A 145 -12.52 18.50 -14.59
C ASP A 145 -11.08 18.13 -14.97
N ARG A 146 -10.23 19.13 -15.11
CA ARG A 146 -8.80 18.91 -15.40
C ARG A 146 -8.05 18.35 -14.21
N ALA A 147 -8.38 18.77 -12.98
CA ALA A 147 -7.79 18.21 -11.79
C ALA A 147 -8.11 16.72 -11.66
N GLU A 148 -9.36 16.33 -11.91
CA GLU A 148 -9.76 14.94 -11.90
C GLU A 148 -9.11 14.12 -13.02
N SER A 149 -9.04 14.67 -14.23
CA SER A 149 -8.36 14.03 -15.36
C SER A 149 -6.88 13.83 -15.10
N PHE A 150 -6.21 14.82 -14.52
CA PHE A 150 -4.81 14.71 -14.13
C PHE A 150 -4.60 13.63 -13.08
N SER A 151 -5.47 13.58 -12.07
CA SER A 151 -5.41 12.54 -11.03
C SER A 151 -5.53 11.14 -11.61
N GLN A 152 -6.48 10.94 -12.51
CA GLN A 152 -6.68 9.66 -13.18
C GLN A 152 -5.48 9.27 -14.03
N ALA A 153 -4.89 10.22 -14.74
CA ALA A 153 -3.70 9.98 -15.56
C ALA A 153 -2.50 9.56 -14.68
N VAL A 154 -2.30 10.22 -13.54
CA VAL A 154 -1.24 9.87 -12.58
C VAL A 154 -1.45 8.46 -12.03
N LEU A 155 -2.67 8.12 -11.63
CA LEU A 155 -3.00 6.79 -11.12
C LEU A 155 -2.82 5.69 -12.16
N SER A 156 -3.07 5.99 -13.44
CA SER A 156 -2.93 5.04 -14.53
C SER A 156 -1.50 4.82 -14.96
N ALA A 157 -0.71 5.89 -15.04
CA ALA A 157 0.60 5.88 -15.70
C ALA A 157 1.77 5.60 -14.74
N ALA A 158 1.69 6.09 -13.51
CA ALA A 158 2.83 6.14 -12.62
C ALA A 158 3.33 4.81 -12.04
N PRO A 159 2.51 3.79 -11.78
CA PRO A 159 2.92 2.71 -10.87
C PRO A 159 3.92 1.72 -11.45
N LEU A 160 3.80 1.43 -12.72
CA LEU A 160 4.71 0.45 -13.35
C LEU A 160 6.12 1.00 -13.44
N ASP A 161 6.25 2.26 -13.84
CA ASP A 161 7.56 2.90 -13.98
C ASP A 161 8.23 3.07 -12.63
N ILE A 162 7.51 3.52 -11.62
CA ILE A 162 8.04 3.68 -10.27
C ILE A 162 8.49 2.32 -9.71
N ARG A 163 7.68 1.29 -9.83
CA ARG A 163 7.98 -0.04 -9.33
C ARG A 163 9.20 -0.66 -10.01
N VAL A 164 9.31 -0.52 -11.32
CA VAL A 164 10.44 -1.02 -12.08
C VAL A 164 11.71 -0.26 -11.73
N ASN A 165 11.66 1.06 -11.62
CA ASN A 165 12.80 1.89 -11.29
C ASN A 165 13.33 1.64 -9.87
N THR A 166 12.49 1.24 -8.93
CA THR A 166 12.89 0.99 -7.55
C THR A 166 13.38 -0.44 -7.32
N LEU A 167 12.82 -1.40 -8.02
CA LEU A 167 13.17 -2.82 -7.84
C LEU A 167 14.23 -3.31 -8.82
N LYS A 168 14.36 -2.64 -9.95
CA LYS A 168 15.33 -2.97 -10.99
C LYS A 168 16.06 -1.72 -11.40
N THR A 169 17.36 -1.82 -11.52
CA THR A 169 18.19 -0.72 -12.00
C THR A 169 18.02 -0.45 -13.49
N THR A 170 17.40 -1.36 -14.21
CA THR A 170 17.14 -1.23 -15.64
C THR A 170 15.67 -1.40 -15.94
N VAL A 171 15.12 -0.45 -16.65
CA VAL A 171 13.78 -0.55 -17.22
C VAL A 171 13.94 -1.21 -18.59
N PRO A 172 13.27 -2.33 -18.85
CA PRO A 172 13.24 -2.84 -20.21
C PRO A 172 12.53 -1.83 -21.10
N GLU A 173 13.15 -1.44 -22.15
CA GLU A 173 12.57 -0.57 -23.17
C GLU A 173 11.43 -1.25 -23.90
#